data_5cdeec0c164fe45819f1ed98a696a297
#
_entry.id   5cdeec0c164fe45819f1ed98a696a297
#
_cell.length_a   1.000
_cell.length_b   1.000
_cell.length_c   1.000
_cell.angle_alpha   90.00
_cell.angle_beta   90.00
_cell.angle_gamma   90.00
#
_symmetry.space_group_name_H-M   'P 1'
#
loop_
_entity.id
_entity.type
_entity.pdbx_description
1 polymer ?
#
loop_
_entity_poly.entity_id
_entity_poly.type
_entity_poly.pdbx_seq_one_letter_code
_entity_poly.pdbx_strand_id
1 'polypeptide(L)'
;MHKTIIAAVLTSVLIPGYAVALEGIHTGTVIVGSGVSGLTTAILLKEHKQNVLVLEKMPFMGGTTNLAAQYFVSVGTKDQVANGKELSVPDYIQRTAKTGRNSEMLPRTAQRMFDSQKSIDWLNSLGAGLTRPVSDYQMGISDGSSLGVRLMKVLSARAKELSIPVKMNSKVLDLIIRDGKAVGVVVENGKEKYKVFTDNIVLATGGFNQNQKLISKYAPQWKGLPTTTAVSSTGDGLILAEKYGVNIKNAGEVGLNPSIHSQGG
;
A
#
# COMPACT_ATOMS: atom_id res chain seq x y z
N MET A 1 -16.30 -30.68 46.01
CA MET A 1 -16.74 -29.96 44.82
C MET A 1 -15.88 -30.39 43.63
N HIS A 2 -16.37 -31.35 42.85
CA HIS A 2 -15.66 -31.86 41.68
C HIS A 2 -16.09 -31.08 40.46
N LYS A 3 -15.15 -30.45 39.78
CA LYS A 3 -15.38 -29.80 38.48
C LYS A 3 -15.19 -30.85 37.38
N THR A 4 -16.27 -31.26 36.77
CA THR A 4 -16.26 -32.15 35.60
C THR A 4 -15.90 -31.32 34.37
N ILE A 5 -14.77 -31.62 33.75
CA ILE A 5 -14.40 -31.06 32.44
C ILE A 5 -15.05 -31.94 31.38
N ILE A 6 -16.01 -31.41 30.65
CA ILE A 6 -16.59 -32.09 29.48
C ILE A 6 -15.70 -31.78 28.29
N ALA A 7 -14.90 -32.77 27.86
CA ALA A 7 -14.22 -32.71 26.58
C ALA A 7 -15.21 -33.16 25.49
N ALA A 8 -15.63 -32.19 24.64
CA ALA A 8 -16.41 -32.52 23.47
C ALA A 8 -15.50 -33.10 22.38
N VAL A 9 -15.59 -34.42 22.20
CA VAL A 9 -15.01 -35.11 21.05
C VAL A 9 -15.95 -34.91 19.87
N LEU A 10 -15.55 -34.06 18.93
CA LEU A 10 -16.24 -33.90 17.64
C LEU A 10 -15.82 -35.07 16.72
N THR A 11 -16.59 -36.12 16.67
CA THR A 11 -16.53 -37.16 15.63
C THR A 11 -17.08 -36.60 14.33
N SER A 12 -16.21 -36.34 13.36
CA SER A 12 -16.61 -35.92 12.01
C SER A 12 -17.18 -37.12 11.23
N VAL A 13 -18.49 -37.10 11.04
CA VAL A 13 -19.15 -37.97 10.06
C VAL A 13 -18.96 -37.34 8.68
N LEU A 14 -18.27 -38.01 7.77
CA LEU A 14 -18.13 -37.65 6.37
C LEU A 14 -19.49 -37.76 5.67
N ILE A 15 -20.18 -36.63 5.47
CA ILE A 15 -21.34 -36.53 4.58
C ILE A 15 -20.83 -35.97 3.26
N PRO A 16 -21.09 -36.62 2.11
CA PRO A 16 -20.66 -36.09 0.81
C PRO A 16 -21.35 -34.74 0.54
N GLY A 17 -20.57 -33.69 0.41
CA GLY A 17 -21.07 -32.33 0.12
C GLY A 17 -20.71 -31.24 1.13
N TYR A 18 -20.12 -31.55 2.27
CA TYR A 18 -19.65 -30.52 3.21
C TYR A 18 -18.24 -30.06 2.84
N ALA A 19 -18.09 -28.79 2.59
CA ALA A 19 -16.77 -28.16 2.46
C ALA A 19 -16.01 -28.35 3.78
N VAL A 20 -14.87 -29.02 3.73
CA VAL A 20 -13.95 -29.11 4.87
C VAL A 20 -13.55 -27.68 5.23
N ALA A 21 -13.87 -27.25 6.44
CA ALA A 21 -13.44 -25.96 6.96
C ALA A 21 -11.90 -25.91 6.89
N LEU A 22 -11.37 -24.92 6.19
CA LEU A 22 -9.93 -24.74 6.04
C LEU A 22 -9.38 -24.27 7.39
N GLU A 23 -8.40 -24.97 7.94
CA GLU A 23 -7.68 -24.49 9.12
C GLU A 23 -6.93 -23.20 8.76
N GLY A 24 -7.22 -22.12 9.47
CA GLY A 24 -6.58 -20.83 9.25
C GLY A 24 -7.41 -19.64 9.74
N ILE A 25 -6.85 -18.46 9.59
CA ILE A 25 -7.57 -17.22 9.87
C ILE A 25 -8.47 -16.91 8.67
N HIS A 26 -9.69 -16.47 8.93
CA HIS A 26 -10.64 -16.04 7.90
C HIS A 26 -10.96 -14.55 8.05
N THR A 27 -10.98 -13.82 6.92
CA THR A 27 -11.34 -12.40 6.87
C THR A 27 -11.94 -12.05 5.51
N GLY A 28 -12.69 -10.95 5.40
CA GLY A 28 -13.27 -10.50 4.12
C GLY A 28 -12.20 -9.99 3.15
N THR A 29 -11.25 -9.19 3.65
CA THR A 29 -10.16 -8.64 2.81
C THR A 29 -8.82 -8.71 3.54
N VAL A 30 -7.82 -9.29 2.89
CA VAL A 30 -6.42 -9.21 3.30
C VAL A 30 -5.75 -8.06 2.56
N ILE A 31 -5.05 -7.21 3.31
CA ILE A 31 -4.26 -6.11 2.76
C ILE A 31 -2.80 -6.39 3.07
N VAL A 32 -1.97 -6.50 2.05
CA VAL A 32 -0.54 -6.82 2.17
C VAL A 32 0.28 -5.54 2.11
N GLY A 33 0.80 -5.11 3.25
CA GLY A 33 1.56 -3.88 3.44
C GLY A 33 0.77 -2.80 4.18
N SER A 34 1.45 -2.10 5.08
CA SER A 34 0.90 -1.05 5.97
C SER A 34 1.39 0.36 5.64
N GLY A 35 1.84 0.60 4.41
CA GLY A 35 2.12 1.94 3.90
C GLY A 35 0.84 2.75 3.69
N VAL A 36 0.96 3.98 3.15
CA VAL A 36 -0.18 4.87 2.89
C VAL A 36 -1.30 4.16 2.12
N SER A 37 -0.98 3.41 1.07
CA SER A 37 -1.99 2.72 0.26
C SER A 37 -2.74 1.64 1.04
N GLY A 38 -2.00 0.82 1.81
CA GLY A 38 -2.60 -0.26 2.60
C GLY A 38 -3.48 0.26 3.73
N LEU A 39 -3.00 1.23 4.51
CA LEU A 39 -3.79 1.81 5.60
C LEU A 39 -5.00 2.59 5.10
N THR A 40 -4.87 3.38 4.03
CA THR A 40 -6.01 4.07 3.42
C THR A 40 -7.08 3.08 2.98
N THR A 41 -6.68 2.01 2.29
CA THR A 41 -7.62 0.95 1.87
C THR A 41 -8.29 0.28 3.08
N ALA A 42 -7.51 -0.06 4.11
CA ALA A 42 -8.03 -0.70 5.31
C ALA A 42 -9.05 0.19 6.04
N ILE A 43 -8.76 1.47 6.18
CA ILE A 43 -9.63 2.45 6.83
C ILE A 43 -10.94 2.58 6.05
N LEU A 44 -10.87 2.83 4.75
CA LEU A 44 -12.05 3.01 3.90
C LEU A 44 -12.94 1.75 3.91
N LEU A 45 -12.36 0.56 3.77
CA LEU A 45 -13.11 -0.69 3.86
C LEU A 45 -13.77 -0.88 5.24
N LYS A 46 -13.06 -0.53 6.31
CA LYS A 46 -13.60 -0.64 7.67
C LYS A 46 -14.71 0.35 7.93
N GLU A 47 -14.61 1.58 7.44
CA GLU A 47 -15.68 2.59 7.48
C GLU A 47 -16.93 2.10 6.73
N HIS A 48 -16.74 1.29 5.68
CA HIS A 48 -17.83 0.58 4.98
C HIS A 48 -18.20 -0.77 5.62
N LYS A 49 -17.86 -0.99 6.90
CA LYS A 49 -18.21 -2.17 7.69
C LYS A 49 -17.66 -3.50 7.15
N GLN A 50 -16.60 -3.45 6.35
CA GLN A 50 -15.93 -4.66 5.86
C GLN A 50 -14.97 -5.22 6.90
N ASN A 51 -14.82 -6.54 6.92
CA ASN A 51 -13.81 -7.20 7.73
C ASN A 51 -12.47 -7.17 6.99
N VAL A 52 -11.45 -6.62 7.63
CA VAL A 52 -10.13 -6.44 7.04
C VAL A 52 -9.03 -6.95 7.97
N LEU A 53 -7.94 -7.42 7.39
CA LEU A 53 -6.70 -7.76 8.08
C LEU A 53 -5.53 -7.19 7.29
N VAL A 54 -4.70 -6.38 7.95
CA VAL A 54 -3.45 -5.88 7.37
C VAL A 54 -2.29 -6.77 7.81
N LEU A 55 -1.48 -7.21 6.84
CA LEU A 55 -0.26 -7.99 7.06
C LEU A 55 0.95 -7.13 6.70
N GLU A 56 1.82 -6.88 7.68
CA GLU A 56 3.04 -6.08 7.51
C GLU A 56 4.26 -6.93 7.82
N LYS A 57 5.22 -6.99 6.89
CA LYS A 57 6.44 -7.80 7.07
C LYS A 57 7.45 -7.21 8.06
N MET A 58 7.41 -5.88 8.23
CA MET A 58 8.30 -5.18 9.16
C MET A 58 7.72 -5.16 10.58
N PRO A 59 8.54 -4.89 11.60
CA PRO A 59 8.07 -4.72 12.98
C PRO A 59 7.36 -3.38 13.23
N PHE A 60 7.22 -2.52 12.20
CA PHE A 60 6.56 -1.22 12.27
C PHE A 60 5.85 -0.91 10.95
N MET A 61 4.82 -0.07 11.03
CA MET A 61 4.03 0.37 9.86
C MET A 61 4.74 1.45 9.04
N GLY A 62 4.34 1.57 7.79
CA GLY A 62 4.57 2.75 6.95
C GLY A 62 5.53 2.56 5.77
N GLY A 63 6.52 1.67 5.87
CA GLY A 63 7.46 1.44 4.78
C GLY A 63 8.06 2.74 4.23
N THR A 64 8.11 2.88 2.90
CA THR A 64 8.62 4.08 2.21
C THR A 64 7.78 5.34 2.48
N THR A 65 6.52 5.21 2.90
CA THR A 65 5.71 6.38 3.28
C THR A 65 6.36 7.19 4.39
N ASN A 66 6.99 6.54 5.39
CA ASN A 66 7.69 7.24 6.48
C ASN A 66 8.82 8.16 5.99
N LEU A 67 9.37 7.87 4.81
CA LEU A 67 10.49 8.60 4.21
C LEU A 67 10.04 9.65 3.19
N ALA A 68 8.74 9.74 2.91
CA ALA A 68 8.18 10.73 1.98
C ALA A 68 8.23 12.12 2.61
N ALA A 69 9.25 12.90 2.25
CA ALA A 69 9.55 14.15 2.93
C ALA A 69 8.72 15.35 2.43
N GLN A 70 8.27 15.35 1.17
CA GLN A 70 7.96 16.60 0.52
C GLN A 70 6.47 16.90 0.37
N TYR A 71 5.82 16.43 -0.70
CA TYR A 71 4.56 17.03 -1.10
C TYR A 71 3.55 15.99 -1.57
N PHE A 72 2.28 16.31 -1.36
CA PHE A 72 1.15 15.59 -1.93
C PHE A 72 0.87 16.16 -3.32
N VAL A 73 0.88 15.32 -4.34
CA VAL A 73 0.58 15.74 -5.72
C VAL A 73 -0.93 15.89 -5.90
N SER A 74 -1.36 17.09 -6.24
CA SER A 74 -2.76 17.46 -6.45
C SER A 74 -2.85 18.67 -7.37
N VAL A 75 -3.96 18.85 -8.06
CA VAL A 75 -4.22 20.00 -8.90
C VAL A 75 -5.62 20.54 -8.69
N GLY A 76 -5.81 21.83 -8.92
CA GLY A 76 -7.12 22.48 -8.89
C GLY A 76 -7.80 22.43 -7.52
N THR A 77 -7.04 22.29 -6.44
CA THR A 77 -7.62 22.33 -5.09
C THR A 77 -8.01 23.75 -4.72
N LYS A 78 -9.01 23.89 -3.84
CA LYS A 78 -9.49 25.21 -3.37
C LYS A 78 -8.36 26.09 -2.83
N ASP A 79 -7.40 25.50 -2.10
CA ASP A 79 -6.26 26.22 -1.55
C ASP A 79 -5.27 26.65 -2.65
N GLN A 80 -5.06 25.81 -3.70
CA GLN A 80 -4.23 26.18 -4.85
C GLN A 80 -4.88 27.33 -5.63
N VAL A 81 -6.17 27.24 -5.93
CA VAL A 81 -6.92 28.30 -6.64
C VAL A 81 -6.89 29.60 -5.85
N ALA A 82 -7.19 29.57 -4.54
CA ALA A 82 -7.18 30.76 -3.69
C ALA A 82 -5.81 31.43 -3.58
N ASN A 83 -4.72 30.73 -3.88
CA ASN A 83 -3.35 31.24 -3.86
C ASN A 83 -2.77 31.50 -5.27
N GLY A 84 -3.60 31.56 -6.31
CA GLY A 84 -3.16 31.81 -7.69
C GLY A 84 -2.26 30.71 -8.28
N LYS A 85 -2.34 29.48 -7.73
CA LYS A 85 -1.56 28.31 -8.17
C LYS A 85 -2.47 27.29 -8.84
N GLU A 86 -3.32 27.77 -9.73
CA GLU A 86 -4.25 26.91 -10.45
C GLU A 86 -3.56 26.17 -11.60
N LEU A 87 -3.83 24.88 -11.71
CA LEU A 87 -3.50 24.04 -12.85
C LEU A 87 -4.67 23.15 -13.16
N SER A 88 -5.11 23.12 -14.43
CA SER A 88 -6.19 22.21 -14.82
C SER A 88 -5.72 20.74 -14.89
N VAL A 89 -6.65 19.81 -14.73
CA VAL A 89 -6.33 18.38 -14.90
C VAL A 89 -5.82 18.07 -16.32
N PRO A 90 -6.42 18.58 -17.41
CA PRO A 90 -5.86 18.40 -18.76
C PRO A 90 -4.42 18.89 -18.90
N ASP A 91 -4.10 20.08 -18.39
CA ASP A 91 -2.74 20.64 -18.49
C ASP A 91 -1.74 19.82 -17.67
N TYR A 92 -2.13 19.35 -16.49
CA TYR A 92 -1.31 18.42 -15.70
C TYR A 92 -1.06 17.13 -16.46
N ILE A 93 -2.08 16.53 -17.09
CA ILE A 93 -1.95 15.32 -17.90
C ILE A 93 -0.97 15.53 -19.07
N GLN A 94 -1.11 16.63 -19.79
CA GLN A 94 -0.21 16.96 -20.89
C GLN A 94 1.25 17.12 -20.40
N ARG A 95 1.45 17.82 -19.30
CA ARG A 95 2.76 17.99 -18.65
C ARG A 95 3.38 16.65 -18.25
N THR A 96 2.58 15.81 -17.61
CA THR A 96 3.02 14.49 -17.12
C THR A 96 3.32 13.54 -18.27
N ALA A 97 2.49 13.49 -19.30
CA ALA A 97 2.72 12.69 -20.49
C ALA A 97 4.04 13.08 -21.18
N LYS A 98 4.31 14.37 -21.34
CA LYS A 98 5.56 14.86 -21.91
C LYS A 98 6.79 14.47 -21.07
N THR A 99 6.71 14.60 -19.75
CA THR A 99 7.80 14.26 -18.84
C THR A 99 8.01 12.74 -18.76
N GLY A 100 6.94 11.97 -18.73
CA GLY A 100 6.96 10.49 -18.65
C GLY A 100 7.10 9.81 -20.01
N ARG A 101 7.41 10.54 -21.09
CA ARG A 101 7.56 10.00 -22.47
C ARG A 101 6.37 9.15 -22.92
N ASN A 102 5.16 9.53 -22.52
CA ASN A 102 3.91 8.82 -22.76
C ASN A 102 3.83 7.40 -22.15
N SER A 103 4.71 7.05 -21.21
CA SER A 103 4.64 5.79 -20.46
C SER A 103 3.54 5.78 -19.39
N GLU A 104 2.99 6.95 -19.09
CA GLU A 104 1.99 7.17 -18.07
C GLU A 104 0.66 6.43 -18.34
N MET A 105 0.06 5.91 -17.30
CA MET A 105 -1.32 5.40 -17.35
C MET A 105 -2.31 6.58 -17.24
N LEU A 106 -2.43 7.37 -18.30
CA LEU A 106 -3.15 8.64 -18.32
C LEU A 106 -4.56 8.60 -17.72
N PRO A 107 -5.42 7.59 -17.98
CA PRO A 107 -6.74 7.53 -17.36
C PRO A 107 -6.69 7.47 -15.81
N ARG A 108 -5.74 6.71 -15.25
CA ARG A 108 -5.56 6.63 -13.78
C ARG A 108 -4.98 7.91 -13.20
N THR A 109 -4.07 8.55 -13.92
CA THR A 109 -3.49 9.83 -13.54
C THR A 109 -4.56 10.91 -13.56
N ALA A 110 -5.41 10.95 -14.58
CA ALA A 110 -6.55 11.86 -14.67
C ALA A 110 -7.51 11.65 -13.49
N GLN A 111 -7.95 10.44 -13.23
CA GLN A 111 -8.85 10.13 -12.12
C GLN A 111 -8.28 10.58 -10.78
N ARG A 112 -7.01 10.29 -10.51
CA ARG A 112 -6.32 10.72 -9.30
C ARG A 112 -6.32 12.24 -9.15
N MET A 113 -6.14 12.97 -10.24
CA MET A 113 -6.12 14.44 -10.22
C MET A 113 -7.53 15.03 -10.05
N PHE A 114 -8.55 14.45 -10.69
CA PHE A 114 -9.95 14.83 -10.44
C PHE A 114 -10.37 14.60 -8.98
N ASP A 115 -9.85 13.56 -8.35
CA ASP A 115 -10.13 13.26 -6.94
C ASP A 115 -9.21 14.02 -5.94
N SER A 116 -8.36 14.94 -6.40
CA SER A 116 -7.39 15.65 -5.56
C SER A 116 -8.04 16.32 -4.35
N GLN A 117 -9.07 17.14 -4.59
CA GLN A 117 -9.75 17.86 -3.51
C GLN A 117 -10.40 16.89 -2.51
N LYS A 118 -11.10 15.87 -3.00
CA LYS A 118 -11.74 14.85 -2.17
C LYS A 118 -10.73 14.11 -1.29
N SER A 119 -9.57 13.77 -1.87
CA SER A 119 -8.50 13.09 -1.14
C SER A 119 -7.92 13.97 -0.03
N ILE A 120 -7.70 15.25 -0.32
CA ILE A 120 -7.20 16.23 0.65
C ILE A 120 -8.23 16.48 1.75
N ASP A 121 -9.49 16.66 1.42
CA ASP A 121 -10.56 16.87 2.41
C ASP A 121 -10.67 15.67 3.36
N TRP A 122 -10.61 14.45 2.82
CA TRP A 122 -10.62 13.24 3.65
C TRP A 122 -9.39 13.16 4.56
N LEU A 123 -8.18 13.38 4.05
CA LEU A 123 -6.96 13.39 4.86
C LEU A 123 -6.99 14.49 5.93
N ASN A 124 -7.51 15.67 5.59
CA ASN A 124 -7.66 16.78 6.53
C ASN A 124 -8.71 16.49 7.61
N SER A 125 -9.77 15.75 7.30
CA SER A 125 -10.73 15.29 8.31
C SER A 125 -10.10 14.37 9.35
N LEU A 126 -9.00 13.68 8.99
CA LEU A 126 -8.18 12.89 9.91
C LEU A 126 -7.09 13.73 10.63
N GLY A 127 -6.98 15.03 10.35
CA GLY A 127 -6.01 15.92 10.96
C GLY A 127 -4.66 16.01 10.23
N ALA A 128 -4.59 15.68 8.95
CA ALA A 128 -3.34 15.75 8.18
C ALA A 128 -2.81 17.19 8.03
N GLY A 129 -3.68 18.18 7.86
CA GLY A 129 -3.28 19.58 7.70
C GLY A 129 -2.64 19.87 6.33
N LEU A 130 -3.13 19.26 5.27
CA LEU A 130 -2.72 19.48 3.88
C LEU A 130 -3.41 20.74 3.35
N THR A 131 -2.92 21.91 3.72
CA THR A 131 -3.53 23.21 3.37
C THR A 131 -2.55 24.22 2.79
N ARG A 132 -1.27 23.86 2.66
CA ARG A 132 -0.23 24.77 2.17
C ARG A 132 0.08 24.50 0.69
N PRO A 133 -0.39 25.34 -0.27
CA PRO A 133 -0.03 25.20 -1.67
C PRO A 133 1.46 25.52 -1.87
N VAL A 134 2.22 24.56 -2.36
CA VAL A 134 3.64 24.73 -2.65
C VAL A 134 3.85 25.14 -4.11
N SER A 135 3.14 24.47 -5.00
CA SER A 135 3.11 24.81 -6.42
C SER A 135 1.70 24.58 -6.99
N ASP A 136 1.56 24.74 -8.29
CA ASP A 136 0.33 24.48 -9.05
C ASP A 136 -0.08 22.99 -9.05
N TYR A 137 0.82 22.07 -8.66
CA TYR A 137 0.55 20.62 -8.57
C TYR A 137 1.04 19.97 -7.26
N GLN A 138 1.38 20.76 -6.24
CA GLN A 138 1.91 20.23 -4.97
C GLN A 138 1.28 20.94 -3.77
N MET A 139 0.82 20.13 -2.81
CA MET A 139 0.36 20.55 -1.50
C MET A 139 1.27 20.05 -0.39
N GLY A 140 1.57 20.87 0.57
CA GLY A 140 2.35 20.54 1.76
C GLY A 140 1.52 20.63 3.04
N ILE A 141 2.11 20.14 4.12
CA ILE A 141 1.55 20.28 5.47
C ILE A 141 1.64 21.75 5.91
N SER A 142 0.62 22.24 6.59
CA SER A 142 0.48 23.64 7.03
C SER A 142 1.68 24.14 7.83
N ASP A 143 2.21 23.33 8.74
CA ASP A 143 3.35 23.65 9.62
C ASP A 143 4.72 23.31 8.99
N GLY A 144 4.75 22.90 7.72
CA GLY A 144 5.99 22.54 7.03
C GLY A 144 6.58 21.18 7.40
N SER A 145 5.93 20.41 8.27
CA SER A 145 6.41 19.07 8.65
C SER A 145 6.41 18.09 7.50
N SER A 146 7.16 16.97 7.67
CA SER A 146 7.23 15.90 6.67
C SER A 146 5.86 15.30 6.38
N LEU A 147 5.52 15.24 5.08
CA LEU A 147 4.27 14.66 4.59
C LEU A 147 4.10 13.21 5.07
N GLY A 148 5.10 12.37 4.85
CA GLY A 148 5.00 10.94 5.16
C GLY A 148 4.81 10.68 6.65
N VAL A 149 5.57 11.37 7.50
CA VAL A 149 5.45 11.28 8.96
C VAL A 149 4.04 11.71 9.40
N ARG A 150 3.52 12.82 8.85
CA ARG A 150 2.18 13.31 9.15
C ARG A 150 1.10 12.31 8.70
N LEU A 151 1.19 11.81 7.47
CA LEU A 151 0.22 10.83 6.96
C LEU A 151 0.24 9.55 7.79
N MET A 152 1.41 9.01 8.11
CA MET A 152 1.50 7.81 8.95
C MET A 152 0.94 8.02 10.34
N LYS A 153 1.16 9.20 10.94
CA LYS A 153 0.58 9.55 12.24
C LYS A 153 -0.95 9.50 12.21
N VAL A 154 -1.59 10.18 11.26
CA VAL A 154 -3.06 10.27 11.23
C VAL A 154 -3.71 8.96 10.78
N LEU A 155 -3.13 8.26 9.80
CA LEU A 155 -3.65 6.99 9.32
C LEU A 155 -3.50 5.87 10.36
N SER A 156 -2.37 5.81 11.07
CA SER A 156 -2.18 4.82 12.15
C SER A 156 -3.12 5.08 13.33
N ALA A 157 -3.35 6.35 13.68
CA ALA A 157 -4.30 6.72 14.71
C ALA A 157 -5.73 6.30 14.32
N ARG A 158 -6.15 6.59 13.08
CA ARG A 158 -7.48 6.20 12.57
C ARG A 158 -7.65 4.68 12.49
N ALA A 159 -6.62 3.96 12.03
CA ALA A 159 -6.65 2.50 12.01
C ALA A 159 -6.83 1.90 13.41
N LYS A 160 -6.16 2.46 14.40
CA LYS A 160 -6.29 2.06 15.83
C LYS A 160 -7.70 2.36 16.35
N GLU A 161 -8.23 3.56 16.10
CA GLU A 161 -9.59 3.96 16.48
C GLU A 161 -10.65 3.00 15.93
N LEU A 162 -10.52 2.62 14.66
CA LEU A 162 -11.39 1.66 13.99
C LEU A 162 -11.11 0.20 14.38
N SER A 163 -10.16 -0.05 15.29
CA SER A 163 -9.76 -1.40 15.71
C SER A 163 -9.39 -2.31 14.52
N ILE A 164 -8.69 -1.75 13.53
CA ILE A 164 -8.20 -2.53 12.39
C ILE A 164 -7.07 -3.44 12.84
N PRO A 165 -7.18 -4.77 12.68
CA PRO A 165 -6.10 -5.68 13.02
C PRO A 165 -4.93 -5.52 12.03
N VAL A 166 -3.75 -5.15 12.55
CA VAL A 166 -2.49 -5.07 11.80
C VAL A 166 -1.51 -6.06 12.41
N LYS A 167 -1.17 -7.10 11.67
CA LYS A 167 -0.17 -8.10 12.10
C LYS A 167 1.21 -7.71 11.56
N MET A 168 2.09 -7.29 12.47
CA MET A 168 3.49 -7.01 12.17
C MET A 168 4.31 -8.30 12.03
N ASN A 169 5.52 -8.21 11.49
CA ASN A 169 6.43 -9.33 11.25
C ASN A 169 5.77 -10.47 10.44
N SER A 170 4.74 -10.14 9.67
CA SER A 170 3.88 -11.08 8.95
C SER A 170 4.11 -10.94 7.45
N LYS A 171 5.12 -11.65 6.95
CA LYS A 171 5.49 -11.64 5.54
C LYS A 171 4.59 -12.56 4.73
N VAL A 172 3.91 -12.04 3.74
CA VAL A 172 3.18 -12.86 2.76
C VAL A 172 4.21 -13.50 1.83
N LEU A 173 4.23 -14.83 1.81
CA LEU A 173 5.14 -15.63 1.00
C LEU A 173 4.51 -16.03 -0.33
N ASP A 174 3.21 -16.33 -0.32
CA ASP A 174 2.52 -16.87 -1.47
C ASP A 174 1.01 -16.63 -1.44
N LEU A 175 0.37 -16.81 -2.59
CA LEU A 175 -1.09 -16.84 -2.72
C LEU A 175 -1.59 -18.30 -2.60
N ILE A 176 -2.79 -18.45 -2.06
CA ILE A 176 -3.52 -19.71 -2.10
C ILE A 176 -4.49 -19.62 -3.27
N ILE A 177 -4.25 -20.43 -4.28
CA ILE A 177 -5.10 -20.47 -5.49
C ILE A 177 -6.01 -21.69 -5.43
N ARG A 178 -7.28 -21.48 -5.73
CA ARG A 178 -8.28 -22.55 -5.90
C ARG A 178 -9.16 -22.19 -7.10
N ASP A 179 -9.30 -23.13 -8.03
CA ASP A 179 -10.11 -22.94 -9.25
C ASP A 179 -9.79 -21.62 -9.99
N GLY A 180 -8.48 -21.31 -10.11
CA GLY A 180 -7.99 -20.11 -10.78
C GLY A 180 -8.21 -18.80 -10.02
N LYS A 181 -8.74 -18.84 -8.79
CA LYS A 181 -8.97 -17.66 -7.94
C LYS A 181 -8.03 -17.65 -6.74
N ALA A 182 -7.54 -16.47 -6.38
CA ALA A 182 -6.82 -16.28 -5.14
C ALA A 182 -7.82 -16.25 -3.97
N VAL A 183 -7.75 -17.27 -3.09
CA VAL A 183 -8.67 -17.45 -1.96
C VAL A 183 -7.98 -17.26 -0.61
N GLY A 184 -6.73 -16.82 -0.61
CA GLY A 184 -5.97 -16.60 0.61
C GLY A 184 -4.50 -16.38 0.36
N VAL A 185 -3.76 -16.26 1.45
CA VAL A 185 -2.31 -16.07 1.46
C VAL A 185 -1.62 -17.01 2.45
N VAL A 186 -0.37 -17.37 2.12
CA VAL A 186 0.54 -18.03 3.06
C VAL A 186 1.40 -16.97 3.71
N VAL A 187 1.43 -16.96 5.03
CA VAL A 187 2.12 -15.95 5.84
C VAL A 187 3.21 -16.61 6.68
N GLU A 188 4.34 -15.92 6.77
CA GLU A 188 5.44 -16.26 7.68
C GLU A 188 5.56 -15.20 8.78
N ASN A 189 5.62 -15.65 10.03
CA ASN A 189 5.90 -14.82 11.19
C ASN A 189 6.97 -15.49 12.04
N GLY A 190 8.19 -15.03 11.93
CA GLY A 190 9.34 -15.67 12.55
C GLY A 190 9.57 -17.08 12.00
N LYS A 191 9.41 -18.11 12.84
CA LYS A 191 9.54 -19.51 12.45
C LYS A 191 8.20 -20.17 12.06
N GLU A 192 7.10 -19.50 12.30
CA GLU A 192 5.75 -20.04 12.06
C GLU A 192 5.26 -19.68 10.67
N LYS A 193 4.57 -20.62 10.03
CA LYS A 193 3.82 -20.38 8.79
C LYS A 193 2.37 -20.72 9.02
N TYR A 194 1.49 -19.83 8.57
CA TYR A 194 0.06 -20.01 8.68
C TYR A 194 -0.66 -19.53 7.41
N LYS A 195 -1.91 -19.91 7.27
CA LYS A 195 -2.76 -19.52 6.15
C LYS A 195 -3.78 -18.48 6.61
N VAL A 196 -4.05 -17.52 5.74
CA VAL A 196 -5.17 -16.57 5.87
C VAL A 196 -6.04 -16.72 4.65
N PHE A 197 -7.29 -17.12 4.86
CA PHE A 197 -8.30 -17.25 3.83
C PHE A 197 -9.12 -15.96 3.74
N THR A 198 -9.47 -15.55 2.53
CA THR A 198 -10.11 -14.26 2.29
C THR A 198 -10.80 -14.24 0.94
N ASP A 199 -11.85 -13.41 0.83
CA ASP A 199 -12.55 -13.17 -0.44
C ASP A 199 -11.77 -12.22 -1.35
N ASN A 200 -10.97 -11.32 -0.77
CA ASN A 200 -10.23 -10.30 -1.51
C ASN A 200 -8.80 -10.13 -0.98
N ILE A 201 -7.85 -9.89 -1.89
CA ILE A 201 -6.46 -9.61 -1.57
C ILE A 201 -6.07 -8.28 -2.22
N VAL A 202 -5.57 -7.35 -1.42
CA VAL A 202 -5.02 -6.08 -1.88
C VAL A 202 -3.51 -6.10 -1.70
N LEU A 203 -2.76 -6.04 -2.81
CA LEU A 203 -1.31 -5.92 -2.78
C LEU A 203 -0.91 -4.44 -2.68
N ALA A 204 -0.54 -4.00 -1.48
CA ALA A 204 -0.07 -2.65 -1.15
C ALA A 204 1.41 -2.66 -0.70
N THR A 205 2.20 -3.52 -1.33
CA THR A 205 3.56 -3.93 -0.91
C THR A 205 4.66 -2.92 -1.25
N GLY A 206 4.31 -1.79 -1.88
CA GLY A 206 5.29 -0.79 -2.34
C GLY A 206 6.09 -1.24 -3.56
N GLY A 207 7.25 -0.63 -3.75
CA GLY A 207 8.12 -0.84 -4.90
C GLY A 207 9.21 -1.89 -4.68
N PHE A 208 10.24 -1.88 -5.55
CA PHE A 208 11.33 -2.87 -5.54
C PHE A 208 12.74 -2.26 -5.59
N ASN A 209 12.89 -0.99 -5.26
CA ASN A 209 14.14 -0.23 -5.42
C ASN A 209 15.31 -0.79 -4.59
N GLN A 210 15.05 -1.54 -3.52
CA GLN A 210 16.06 -2.23 -2.73
C GLN A 210 16.46 -3.60 -3.31
N ASN A 211 15.79 -4.06 -4.38
CA ASN A 211 16.03 -5.36 -4.98
C ASN A 211 16.84 -5.25 -6.27
N GLN A 212 18.17 -5.36 -6.16
CA GLN A 212 19.09 -5.22 -7.30
C GLN A 212 18.87 -6.29 -8.40
N LYS A 213 18.27 -7.45 -8.07
CA LYS A 213 17.90 -8.46 -9.07
C LYS A 213 16.72 -7.96 -9.93
N LEU A 214 15.72 -7.35 -9.31
CA LEU A 214 14.59 -6.75 -10.04
C LEU A 214 15.02 -5.51 -10.82
N ILE A 215 15.90 -4.67 -10.24
CA ILE A 215 16.49 -3.54 -10.97
C ILE A 215 17.25 -4.04 -12.19
N SER A 216 18.08 -5.07 -12.04
CA SER A 216 18.84 -5.66 -13.17
C SER A 216 17.92 -6.25 -14.25
N LYS A 217 16.75 -6.76 -13.85
CA LYS A 217 15.77 -7.35 -14.79
C LYS A 217 14.98 -6.29 -15.55
N TYR A 218 14.47 -5.27 -14.85
CA TYR A 218 13.52 -4.31 -15.42
C TYR A 218 14.15 -2.98 -15.86
N ALA A 219 15.22 -2.57 -15.21
CA ALA A 219 15.86 -1.27 -15.41
C ALA A 219 17.41 -1.38 -15.28
N PRO A 220 18.06 -2.24 -16.11
CA PRO A 220 19.48 -2.59 -15.97
C PRO A 220 20.42 -1.39 -16.04
N GLN A 221 20.05 -0.33 -16.75
CA GLN A 221 20.80 0.92 -16.86
C GLN A 221 20.94 1.67 -15.52
N TRP A 222 20.11 1.34 -14.52
CA TRP A 222 20.11 1.97 -13.20
C TRP A 222 20.63 1.04 -12.09
N LYS A 223 21.23 -0.09 -12.46
CA LYS A 223 21.81 -1.02 -11.50
C LYS A 223 22.93 -0.35 -10.71
N GLY A 224 22.93 -0.59 -9.40
CA GLY A 224 23.96 -0.07 -8.49
C GLY A 224 23.73 1.35 -7.99
N LEU A 225 22.69 2.06 -8.47
CA LEU A 225 22.37 3.36 -7.92
C LEU A 225 21.82 3.23 -6.49
N PRO A 226 22.17 4.17 -5.60
CA PRO A 226 21.58 4.25 -4.27
C PRO A 226 20.08 4.58 -4.36
N THR A 227 19.33 4.21 -3.33
CA THR A 227 17.90 4.49 -3.24
C THR A 227 17.54 5.12 -1.90
N THR A 228 16.55 6.02 -1.92
CA THR A 228 15.96 6.65 -0.73
C THR A 228 14.74 5.90 -0.20
N THR A 229 14.40 4.75 -0.77
CA THR A 229 13.23 3.98 -0.32
C THR A 229 13.56 3.15 0.93
N ALA A 230 12.53 2.76 1.68
CA ALA A 230 12.70 1.90 2.84
C ALA A 230 13.35 0.55 2.45
N VAL A 231 14.13 -0.01 3.37
CA VAL A 231 14.78 -1.33 3.20
C VAL A 231 13.79 -2.45 2.86
N SER A 232 12.53 -2.27 3.23
CA SER A 232 11.42 -3.16 2.91
C SER A 232 10.93 -3.10 1.46
N SER A 233 11.45 -2.20 0.62
CA SER A 233 11.04 -2.02 -0.77
C SER A 233 11.68 -3.08 -1.69
N THR A 234 11.36 -4.35 -1.45
CA THR A 234 12.01 -5.53 -2.07
C THR A 234 11.21 -6.16 -3.22
N GLY A 235 10.04 -5.61 -3.55
CA GLY A 235 9.23 -6.05 -4.68
C GLY A 235 8.45 -7.34 -4.45
N ASP A 236 8.13 -7.68 -3.21
CA ASP A 236 7.43 -8.94 -2.88
C ASP A 236 6.11 -9.10 -3.65
N GLY A 237 5.30 -8.04 -3.75
CA GLY A 237 4.06 -8.08 -4.52
C GLY A 237 4.26 -8.21 -6.02
N LEU A 238 5.34 -7.62 -6.57
CA LEU A 238 5.69 -7.78 -7.97
C LEU A 238 6.09 -9.24 -8.27
N ILE A 239 6.90 -9.84 -7.40
CA ILE A 239 7.33 -11.24 -7.51
C ILE A 239 6.12 -12.18 -7.47
N LEU A 240 5.19 -11.93 -6.54
CA LEU A 240 3.94 -12.70 -6.48
C LEU A 240 3.11 -12.53 -7.76
N ALA A 241 2.93 -11.30 -8.24
CA ALA A 241 2.18 -11.01 -9.45
C ALA A 241 2.78 -11.74 -10.66
N GLU A 242 4.10 -11.70 -10.85
CA GLU A 242 4.78 -12.42 -11.92
C GLU A 242 4.57 -13.94 -11.84
N LYS A 243 4.73 -14.50 -10.63
CA LYS A 243 4.56 -15.93 -10.38
C LYS A 243 3.20 -16.45 -10.87
N TYR A 244 2.17 -15.63 -10.77
CA TYR A 244 0.80 -15.98 -11.18
C TYR A 244 0.39 -15.38 -12.54
N GLY A 245 1.35 -14.98 -13.35
CA GLY A 245 1.13 -14.57 -14.73
C GLY A 245 0.42 -13.21 -14.89
N VAL A 246 0.44 -12.37 -13.85
CA VAL A 246 -0.11 -11.02 -13.95
C VAL A 246 0.74 -10.18 -14.90
N ASN A 247 0.09 -9.49 -15.82
CA ASN A 247 0.79 -8.60 -16.76
C ASN A 247 1.38 -7.40 -16.03
N ILE A 248 2.70 -7.31 -16.01
CA ILE A 248 3.46 -6.20 -15.42
C ILE A 248 3.73 -5.17 -16.51
N LYS A 249 3.34 -3.92 -16.26
CA LYS A 249 3.59 -2.79 -17.18
C LYS A 249 4.49 -1.76 -16.51
N ASN A 250 5.32 -1.12 -17.33
CA ASN A 250 6.17 0.01 -16.95
C ASN A 250 7.14 -0.26 -15.80
N ALA A 251 7.50 -1.50 -15.53
CA ALA A 251 8.44 -1.84 -14.45
C ALA A 251 9.86 -1.31 -14.71
N GLY A 252 10.20 -1.01 -15.97
CA GLY A 252 11.46 -0.39 -16.36
C GLY A 252 11.53 1.13 -16.18
N GLU A 253 10.40 1.78 -15.91
CA GLU A 253 10.33 3.22 -15.73
C GLU A 253 10.71 3.57 -14.27
N VAL A 254 11.91 4.09 -14.10
CA VAL A 254 12.48 4.44 -12.80
C VAL A 254 12.55 5.96 -12.66
N GLY A 255 11.94 6.49 -11.60
CA GLY A 255 12.09 7.87 -11.21
C GLY A 255 13.48 8.11 -10.57
N LEU A 256 14.26 8.98 -11.16
CA LEU A 256 15.54 9.41 -10.60
C LEU A 256 15.34 10.65 -9.73
N ASN A 257 15.93 10.63 -8.54
CA ASN A 257 15.98 11.80 -7.67
C ASN A 257 17.41 12.34 -7.64
N PRO A 258 17.70 13.50 -8.26
CA PRO A 258 19.05 14.05 -8.34
C PRO A 258 19.59 14.59 -7.00
N SER A 259 18.79 14.57 -5.94
CA SER A 259 19.18 15.10 -4.62
C SER A 259 20.01 14.12 -3.77
N ILE A 260 20.31 12.93 -4.26
CA ILE A 260 21.23 12.01 -3.57
C ILE A 260 22.62 12.26 -4.10
N HIS A 261 23.42 12.97 -3.33
CA HIS A 261 24.85 13.07 -3.52
C HIS A 261 25.52 12.03 -2.61
N SER A 262 26.04 10.95 -3.18
CA SER A 262 26.99 10.09 -2.46
C SER A 262 28.32 10.83 -2.43
N GLN A 263 28.62 11.59 -1.37
CA GLN A 263 30.00 11.86 -1.05
C GLN A 263 30.58 10.53 -0.59
N GLY A 264 31.42 9.92 -1.45
CA GLY A 264 32.27 8.85 -1.05
C GLY A 264 33.14 9.38 0.09
N GLY A 265 32.97 8.77 1.26
CA GLY A 265 33.93 8.83 2.33
C GLY A 265 34.89 7.68 2.16
#